data_15060bc82aa17fbc5cd59487ccc91a33
#
_entry.id   15060bc82aa17fbc5cd59487ccc91a33
#
_cell.length_a   1.000
_cell.length_b   1.000
_cell.length_c   1.000
_cell.angle_alpha   90.00
_cell.angle_beta   90.00
_cell.angle_gamma   90.00
#
_symmetry.space_group_name_H-M   'P 1'
#
loop_
_entity.id
_entity.type
_entity.pdbx_description
1 polymer ?
#
loop_
_entity_poly.entity_id
_entity_poly.type
_entity_poly.pdbx_seq_one_letter_code
_entity_poly.pdbx_strand_id
1 'polypeptide(L)'
;MDEHSDKRSEDPDDTTETVVDLESIDAAERSAETLVPGADHETEPATELFAGADDPTLLNPAGQQAEAVPSGAVHARPGEVVVKGRFVLEERLGKGGMGQVFKARDLRKEEAQDDDPYVAIKFLGDEYSRHPKALISLQREAKRSQQLAHPNILTVYDFDRDGDRVYMTMELLNGAPFSKWESLEFAQDIQPTIAALVEQMARGLAYAHGHGVVHSDLKPDNVFVTNEGRVKLLDFGIARIMDSAVQKDSFDAGELGAMTMRFASLEMIQGESEPHPADDVYALGLMAYQLYTGKHPYDDKNAEEALSAGLEAEPIRGIKRHQWRAIAGAIALKREQRTPSAEIFLRQFLGSSRRNRLLLSVVAILALSSIFLGYQASQREGPATSFEDLPLAVQHEFERNIDLGNKSAGIQDWDGASRYFSAAYDLHPRNPDAEQGLEQLAQHLVTLAPTLATDRQKEYLLQMIESYGGNEYLANHEALNGVKADLQAALTQ
;
A
#
# COMPACT_ATOMS: atom_id res chain seq x y z
N MET A 1 60.58 -17.29 18.11
CA MET A 1 61.09 -16.01 18.59
C MET A 1 59.89 -15.15 18.64
N ASP A 2 59.22 -15.25 19.68
CA ASP A 2 59.13 -14.44 20.90
C ASP A 2 58.05 -13.38 20.69
N GLU A 3 56.91 -13.59 21.32
CA GLU A 3 56.53 -13.22 22.71
C GLU A 3 56.10 -11.74 22.73
N HIS A 4 55.04 -11.30 23.24
CA HIS A 4 54.31 -11.45 24.49
C HIS A 4 52.98 -10.68 24.34
N SER A 5 51.82 -11.21 24.72
CA SER A 5 51.13 -11.06 26.02
C SER A 5 50.79 -9.61 26.35
N ASP A 6 49.58 -9.24 26.66
CA ASP A 6 48.89 -9.53 27.92
C ASP A 6 47.47 -8.91 27.91
N LYS A 7 46.46 -9.64 28.32
CA LYS A 7 45.38 -9.46 29.28
C LYS A 7 44.78 -8.09 29.58
N ARG A 8 43.48 -8.02 29.51
CA ARG A 8 42.43 -8.00 30.58
C ARG A 8 41.17 -7.39 30.02
N SER A 9 40.07 -8.12 29.95
CA SER A 9 38.99 -8.30 30.95
C SER A 9 38.28 -7.00 31.32
N GLU A 10 37.06 -6.90 30.96
CA GLU A 10 35.91 -6.69 31.85
C GLU A 10 34.66 -6.36 31.03
N ASP A 11 33.68 -7.25 31.09
CA ASP A 11 32.25 -7.00 30.95
C ASP A 11 31.79 -6.18 32.18
N PRO A 12 30.71 -5.42 32.17
CA PRO A 12 29.38 -5.98 32.10
C PRO A 12 28.30 -5.11 31.41
N ASP A 13 27.27 -5.82 30.96
CA ASP A 13 25.82 -5.50 31.00
C ASP A 13 25.41 -4.02 31.28
N ASP A 14 24.75 -3.41 30.30
CA ASP A 14 23.64 -2.53 30.60
C ASP A 14 22.60 -2.54 29.42
N THR A 15 21.68 -3.50 29.46
CA THR A 15 20.45 -3.49 28.70
C THR A 15 19.40 -2.70 29.44
N THR A 16 19.32 -1.40 29.19
CA THR A 16 18.15 -0.61 29.58
C THR A 16 17.05 -0.81 28.53
N GLU A 17 16.11 -1.70 28.85
CA GLU A 17 14.79 -1.76 28.24
C GLU A 17 14.05 -0.44 28.50
N THR A 18 13.83 0.32 27.45
CA THR A 18 12.88 1.45 27.49
C THR A 18 11.47 0.89 27.36
N VAL A 19 10.83 0.67 28.49
CA VAL A 19 9.39 0.43 28.58
C VAL A 19 8.69 1.71 28.19
N VAL A 20 8.06 1.73 27.02
CA VAL A 20 7.15 2.81 26.59
C VAL A 20 5.81 2.57 27.28
N ASP A 21 5.49 3.46 28.22
CA ASP A 21 4.23 3.49 28.95
C ASP A 21 3.08 3.89 28.01
N LEU A 22 2.18 2.94 27.73
CA LEU A 22 1.02 3.08 26.85
C LEU A 22 -0.16 3.83 27.48
N GLU A 23 -0.05 4.28 28.74
CA GLU A 23 -1.14 4.99 29.40
C GLU A 23 -1.18 6.51 29.13
N SER A 24 -0.19 7.08 28.47
CA SER A 24 -0.14 8.53 28.20
C SER A 24 -0.82 8.98 26.90
N ILE A 25 -1.31 8.06 26.06
CA ILE A 25 -1.97 8.38 24.78
C ILE A 25 -3.49 8.56 24.94
N ASP A 26 -4.09 7.98 25.99
CA ASP A 26 -5.55 8.01 26.20
C ASP A 26 -6.08 9.28 26.91
N ALA A 27 -5.18 10.16 27.36
CA ALA A 27 -5.55 11.39 28.05
C ALA A 27 -5.69 12.62 27.11
N ALA A 28 -5.22 12.55 25.88
CA ALA A 28 -5.29 13.66 24.92
C ALA A 28 -6.56 13.65 24.05
N GLU A 29 -7.25 12.53 23.93
CA GLU A 29 -8.48 12.42 23.12
C GLU A 29 -9.78 12.69 23.91
N ARG A 30 -9.75 12.80 25.23
CA ARG A 30 -10.94 13.06 26.05
C ARG A 30 -11.24 14.52 26.37
N SER A 31 -10.45 15.45 25.84
CA SER A 31 -10.65 16.89 26.13
C SER A 31 -11.30 17.68 24.99
N ALA A 32 -11.78 17.04 23.94
CA ALA A 32 -12.39 17.70 22.78
C ALA A 32 -13.91 17.53 22.63
N GLU A 33 -14.59 16.88 23.58
CA GLU A 33 -16.06 16.78 23.58
C GLU A 33 -16.64 17.33 24.88
N THR A 34 -16.91 18.62 24.90
CA THR A 34 -18.03 19.27 25.60
C THR A 34 -17.90 20.77 25.48
N LEU A 35 -18.72 21.37 24.62
CA LEU A 35 -19.31 22.70 24.83
C LEU A 35 -20.16 23.06 23.59
N VAL A 36 -21.44 22.71 23.66
CA VAL A 36 -22.49 23.44 22.95
C VAL A 36 -23.41 23.97 24.05
N PRO A 37 -23.66 25.27 24.05
CA PRO A 37 -25.07 25.71 24.12
C PRO A 37 -25.38 26.71 23.01
N GLY A 38 -26.60 26.56 22.47
CA GLY A 38 -27.13 27.39 21.43
C GLY A 38 -27.41 28.82 21.85
N ALA A 39 -27.46 29.69 20.85
CA ALA A 39 -28.29 30.90 20.82
C ALA A 39 -28.41 31.33 19.36
N ASP A 40 -29.64 31.45 18.92
CA ASP A 40 -30.09 32.11 17.72
C ASP A 40 -29.52 33.52 17.61
N HIS A 41 -28.91 33.87 16.51
CA HIS A 41 -28.90 35.26 16.01
C HIS A 41 -28.74 35.25 14.48
N GLU A 42 -29.84 35.65 13.83
CA GLU A 42 -29.85 36.21 12.49
C GLU A 42 -28.75 37.26 12.37
N THR A 43 -27.92 37.16 11.33
CA THR A 43 -27.10 38.28 10.86
C THR A 43 -27.09 38.26 9.34
N GLU A 44 -27.63 39.38 8.83
CA GLU A 44 -27.69 39.82 7.45
C GLU A 44 -26.29 39.83 6.79
N PRO A 45 -26.28 39.93 5.42
CA PRO A 45 -25.03 39.87 4.64
C PRO A 45 -24.28 41.18 4.72
N ALA A 46 -23.01 41.13 5.14
CA ALA A 46 -22.08 42.25 5.05
C ALA A 46 -21.67 42.48 3.58
N THR A 47 -22.50 43.25 2.89
CA THR A 47 -22.12 44.06 1.73
C THR A 47 -21.76 45.45 2.28
N GLU A 48 -20.67 46.03 1.80
CA GLU A 48 -20.13 47.37 2.06
C GLU A 48 -18.84 47.37 2.91
N LEU A 49 -17.76 47.44 2.16
CA LEU A 49 -16.55 48.18 2.54
C LEU A 49 -15.59 48.26 1.32
N PHE A 50 -15.96 49.07 0.33
CA PHE A 50 -15.04 49.74 -0.60
C PHE A 50 -15.84 50.79 -1.37
N ALA A 51 -16.13 51.88 -0.66
CA ALA A 51 -16.52 53.15 -1.31
C ALA A 51 -15.82 54.27 -0.58
N GLY A 52 -15.03 55.06 -1.30
CA GLY A 52 -14.66 56.39 -0.87
C GLY A 52 -13.16 56.63 -0.66
N ALA A 53 -12.48 57.07 -1.72
CA ALA A 53 -11.48 58.14 -1.66
C ALA A 53 -11.26 58.66 -3.08
N ASP A 54 -12.16 59.54 -3.52
CA ASP A 54 -11.85 60.55 -4.53
C ASP A 54 -10.88 61.57 -3.89
N ASP A 55 -9.68 61.63 -4.44
CA ASP A 55 -8.82 62.81 -4.27
C ASP A 55 -8.19 63.18 -5.61
N PRO A 56 -8.68 64.25 -6.30
CA PRO A 56 -8.11 64.68 -7.56
C PRO A 56 -7.13 65.85 -7.30
N THR A 57 -5.87 65.55 -7.05
CA THR A 57 -4.83 66.60 -7.29
C THR A 57 -3.43 65.97 -7.19
N LEU A 58 -2.87 65.61 -8.33
CA LEU A 58 -1.47 65.84 -8.66
C LEU A 58 -1.30 65.79 -10.17
N LEU A 59 -1.29 66.98 -10.76
CA LEU A 59 -0.87 67.22 -12.11
C LEU A 59 0.57 66.82 -12.35
N ASN A 60 0.82 65.98 -13.30
CA ASN A 60 2.15 65.74 -13.82
C ASN A 60 2.20 66.25 -15.27
N PRO A 61 3.01 67.27 -15.57
CA PRO A 61 3.19 67.76 -16.92
C PRO A 61 4.44 67.20 -17.52
N ALA A 62 4.34 66.21 -18.38
CA ALA A 62 5.28 65.98 -19.50
C ALA A 62 4.77 64.88 -20.38
N GLY A 63 4.29 65.26 -21.53
CA GLY A 63 3.87 64.35 -22.58
C GLY A 63 5.02 63.48 -23.09
N GLN A 64 4.86 62.19 -22.92
CA GLN A 64 5.37 61.20 -23.82
C GLN A 64 4.18 60.30 -24.18
N GLN A 65 3.81 60.38 -25.43
CA GLN A 65 2.81 59.48 -26.06
C GLN A 65 3.34 58.03 -25.87
N ALA A 66 2.78 57.31 -24.92
CA ALA A 66 2.88 55.86 -24.90
C ALA A 66 2.14 55.36 -26.13
N GLU A 67 2.90 54.92 -27.13
CA GLU A 67 2.35 54.14 -28.22
C GLU A 67 1.56 52.97 -27.60
N ALA A 68 0.27 52.92 -27.96
CA ALA A 68 -0.61 51.82 -27.64
C ALA A 68 -0.02 50.56 -28.29
N VAL A 69 0.64 49.71 -27.46
CA VAL A 69 1.06 48.39 -27.88
C VAL A 69 -0.21 47.60 -28.24
N PRO A 70 -0.33 47.05 -29.44
CA PRO A 70 -1.51 46.31 -29.84
C PRO A 70 -1.68 45.13 -28.89
N SER A 71 -2.87 45.02 -28.32
CA SER A 71 -3.40 43.89 -27.56
C SER A 71 -3.22 42.61 -28.39
N GLY A 72 -2.19 41.82 -28.15
CA GLY A 72 -1.95 40.60 -28.86
C GLY A 72 -0.85 39.76 -28.16
N ALA A 73 -1.24 38.59 -27.72
CA ALA A 73 -0.43 37.47 -27.32
C ALA A 73 0.76 37.79 -26.36
N VAL A 74 0.63 37.37 -25.12
CA VAL A 74 1.73 37.41 -24.14
C VAL A 74 2.90 36.60 -24.64
N HIS A 75 3.81 37.22 -25.37
CA HIS A 75 5.05 36.59 -25.84
C HIS A 75 6.14 36.72 -24.77
N ALA A 76 6.18 35.74 -23.84
CA ALA A 76 7.36 35.57 -22.98
C ALA A 76 8.60 35.22 -23.85
N ARG A 77 9.74 35.82 -23.56
CA ARG A 77 10.98 35.67 -24.37
C ARG A 77 12.14 35.21 -23.50
N PRO A 78 13.05 34.39 -24.05
CA PRO A 78 14.32 34.09 -23.39
C PRO A 78 15.08 35.38 -23.01
N GLY A 79 15.64 35.43 -21.82
CA GLY A 79 16.31 36.60 -21.23
C GLY A 79 15.36 37.55 -20.47
N GLU A 80 14.04 37.37 -20.54
CA GLU A 80 13.06 38.18 -19.80
C GLU A 80 13.07 37.79 -18.33
N VAL A 81 13.08 38.81 -17.44
CA VAL A 81 12.85 38.63 -16.01
C VAL A 81 11.38 38.81 -15.72
N VAL A 82 10.76 37.78 -15.19
CA VAL A 82 9.29 37.73 -14.99
C VAL A 82 8.91 37.45 -13.54
N VAL A 83 7.62 37.53 -13.26
CA VAL A 83 7.04 37.20 -11.95
C VAL A 83 7.68 38.05 -10.84
N LYS A 84 7.41 39.33 -10.88
CA LYS A 84 7.90 40.30 -9.91
C LYS A 84 9.44 40.28 -9.74
N GLY A 85 10.17 40.01 -10.82
CA GLY A 85 11.63 39.98 -10.81
C GLY A 85 12.27 38.70 -10.22
N ARG A 86 11.51 37.64 -10.06
CA ARG A 86 12.00 36.40 -9.44
C ARG A 86 12.64 35.40 -10.41
N PHE A 87 12.10 35.26 -11.60
CA PHE A 87 12.54 34.23 -12.54
C PHE A 87 13.15 34.83 -13.81
N VAL A 88 14.28 34.30 -14.25
CA VAL A 88 14.92 34.63 -15.54
C VAL A 88 14.60 33.50 -16.51
N LEU A 89 13.84 33.80 -17.57
CA LEU A 89 13.52 32.81 -18.60
C LEU A 89 14.76 32.54 -19.44
N GLU A 90 15.16 31.28 -19.61
CA GLU A 90 16.34 30.90 -20.40
C GLU A 90 15.94 30.29 -21.74
N GLU A 91 15.27 29.18 -21.73
CA GLU A 91 14.95 28.41 -22.94
C GLU A 91 13.45 28.07 -22.97
N ARG A 92 12.86 28.12 -24.15
CA ARG A 92 11.50 27.64 -24.34
C ARG A 92 11.48 26.15 -24.59
N LEU A 93 10.98 25.40 -23.62
CA LEU A 93 10.89 23.94 -23.65
C LEU A 93 9.74 23.43 -24.52
N GLY A 94 8.65 24.18 -24.61
CA GLY A 94 7.49 23.78 -25.41
C GLY A 94 6.48 24.91 -25.63
N LYS A 95 5.65 24.71 -26.66
CA LYS A 95 4.47 25.54 -26.96
C LYS A 95 3.33 24.60 -27.36
N GLY A 96 2.20 24.70 -26.71
CA GLY A 96 0.98 23.93 -27.00
C GLY A 96 -0.27 24.80 -26.94
N GLY A 97 -1.44 24.20 -27.13
CA GLY A 97 -2.72 24.90 -27.08
C GLY A 97 -3.00 25.56 -25.73
N MET A 98 -2.43 25.05 -24.65
CA MET A 98 -2.64 25.57 -23.30
C MET A 98 -1.63 26.65 -22.88
N GLY A 99 -0.63 26.97 -23.72
CA GLY A 99 0.37 27.98 -23.39
C GLY A 99 1.80 27.61 -23.76
N GLN A 100 2.76 28.24 -23.07
CA GLN A 100 4.20 28.07 -23.32
C GLN A 100 4.91 27.67 -22.05
N VAL A 101 5.86 26.73 -22.16
CA VAL A 101 6.71 26.26 -21.06
C VAL A 101 8.15 26.72 -21.30
N PHE A 102 8.75 27.30 -20.26
CA PHE A 102 10.13 27.75 -20.27
C PHE A 102 10.94 27.08 -19.16
N LYS A 103 12.20 26.80 -19.43
CA LYS A 103 13.22 26.65 -18.40
C LYS A 103 13.50 28.04 -17.82
N ALA A 104 13.49 28.15 -16.52
CA ALA A 104 13.74 29.40 -15.84
C ALA A 104 14.64 29.22 -14.63
N ARG A 105 15.48 30.22 -14.37
CA ARG A 105 16.33 30.28 -13.19
C ARG A 105 15.64 31.09 -12.11
N ASP A 106 15.45 30.48 -10.95
CA ASP A 106 14.85 31.11 -9.76
C ASP A 106 15.94 31.88 -8.99
N LEU A 107 15.91 33.20 -9.06
CA LEU A 107 16.89 34.06 -8.41
C LEU A 107 16.92 33.91 -6.88
N ARG A 108 15.81 33.49 -6.24
CA ARG A 108 15.79 33.23 -4.81
C ARG A 108 16.54 31.94 -4.45
N LYS A 109 16.45 30.91 -5.29
CA LYS A 109 17.25 29.69 -5.12
C LYS A 109 18.74 29.99 -5.37
N GLU A 110 19.05 30.82 -6.35
CA GLU A 110 20.41 31.26 -6.62
C GLU A 110 21.00 32.08 -5.46
N GLU A 111 20.25 33.03 -4.89
CA GLU A 111 20.62 33.77 -3.69
C GLU A 111 20.84 32.85 -2.47
N ALA A 112 20.06 31.75 -2.38
CA ALA A 112 20.19 30.74 -1.33
C ALA A 112 21.34 29.73 -1.61
N GLN A 113 22.07 29.88 -2.74
CA GLN A 113 23.13 28.96 -3.17
C GLN A 113 22.64 27.52 -3.33
N ASP A 114 21.41 27.32 -3.82
CA ASP A 114 20.86 26.01 -4.17
C ASP A 114 21.66 25.46 -5.38
N ASP A 115 22.09 24.20 -5.31
CA ASP A 115 22.83 23.53 -6.37
C ASP A 115 22.02 23.41 -7.67
N ASP A 116 20.69 23.40 -7.60
CA ASP A 116 19.77 23.38 -8.74
C ASP A 116 18.75 24.54 -8.67
N PRO A 117 19.14 25.73 -9.15
CA PRO A 117 18.27 26.92 -9.13
C PRO A 117 17.20 26.90 -10.24
N TYR A 118 17.11 25.83 -11.03
CA TYR A 118 16.22 25.77 -12.17
C TYR A 118 14.82 25.25 -11.85
N VAL A 119 13.84 25.77 -12.57
CA VAL A 119 12.44 25.36 -12.53
C VAL A 119 11.87 25.40 -13.96
N ALA A 120 10.76 24.72 -14.18
CA ALA A 120 9.94 24.94 -15.36
C ALA A 120 8.81 25.92 -15.01
N ILE A 121 8.57 26.91 -15.91
CA ILE A 121 7.43 27.84 -15.80
C ILE A 121 6.53 27.66 -17.01
N LYS A 122 5.26 27.36 -16.77
CA LYS A 122 4.19 27.30 -17.78
C LYS A 122 3.35 28.55 -17.71
N PHE A 123 3.39 29.37 -18.74
CA PHE A 123 2.46 30.47 -18.94
C PHE A 123 1.23 29.99 -19.68
N LEU A 124 0.06 30.26 -19.12
CA LEU A 124 -1.20 29.89 -19.76
C LEU A 124 -1.59 30.94 -20.83
N GLY A 125 -2.35 30.51 -21.84
CA GLY A 125 -2.81 31.38 -22.90
C GLY A 125 -3.72 32.51 -22.41
N ASP A 126 -3.78 33.63 -23.15
CA ASP A 126 -4.53 34.84 -22.80
C ASP A 126 -6.03 34.59 -22.66
N GLU A 127 -6.57 33.58 -23.33
CA GLU A 127 -7.95 33.14 -23.24
C GLU A 127 -8.37 32.80 -21.79
N TYR A 128 -7.43 32.22 -21.01
CA TYR A 128 -7.69 31.79 -19.63
C TYR A 128 -7.65 32.95 -18.63
N SER A 129 -6.82 33.96 -18.89
CA SER A 129 -6.75 35.17 -18.05
C SER A 129 -7.98 36.03 -18.16
N ARG A 130 -8.74 35.94 -19.29
CA ARG A 130 -9.91 36.74 -19.57
C ARG A 130 -11.22 36.19 -18.97
N HIS A 131 -11.23 34.94 -18.50
CA HIS A 131 -12.41 34.28 -17.93
C HIS A 131 -12.26 34.06 -16.42
N PRO A 132 -12.83 34.94 -15.55
CA PRO A 132 -12.64 34.85 -14.08
C PRO A 132 -13.05 33.48 -13.49
N LYS A 133 -14.11 32.86 -14.02
CA LYS A 133 -14.57 31.54 -13.57
C LYS A 133 -13.57 30.43 -13.93
N ALA A 134 -12.98 30.50 -15.13
CA ALA A 134 -11.93 29.55 -15.54
C ALA A 134 -10.70 29.68 -14.65
N LEU A 135 -10.26 30.89 -14.34
CA LEU A 135 -9.13 31.15 -13.46
C LEU A 135 -9.33 30.56 -12.04
N ILE A 136 -10.53 30.77 -11.45
CA ILE A 136 -10.85 30.21 -10.13
C ILE A 136 -10.83 28.66 -10.17
N SER A 137 -11.37 28.06 -11.22
CA SER A 137 -11.36 26.62 -11.38
C SER A 137 -9.94 26.08 -11.56
N LEU A 138 -9.11 26.74 -12.36
CA LEU A 138 -7.70 26.42 -12.56
C LEU A 138 -6.90 26.53 -11.24
N GLN A 139 -7.13 27.59 -10.46
CA GLN A 139 -6.47 27.74 -9.15
C GLN A 139 -6.84 26.61 -8.19
N ARG A 140 -8.10 26.18 -8.17
CA ARG A 140 -8.55 25.05 -7.34
C ARG A 140 -7.88 23.74 -7.75
N GLU A 141 -7.78 23.50 -9.06
CA GLU A 141 -7.18 22.26 -9.58
C GLU A 141 -5.66 22.27 -9.40
N ALA A 142 -4.99 23.39 -9.66
CA ALA A 142 -3.57 23.54 -9.36
C ALA A 142 -3.28 23.32 -7.87
N LYS A 143 -4.14 23.83 -6.96
CA LYS A 143 -3.99 23.58 -5.52
C LYS A 143 -4.17 22.10 -5.16
N ARG A 144 -5.05 21.36 -5.84
CA ARG A 144 -5.17 19.90 -5.68
C ARG A 144 -3.93 19.18 -6.18
N SER A 145 -3.42 19.58 -7.37
CA SER A 145 -2.18 19.02 -7.94
C SER A 145 -0.97 19.28 -7.05
N GLN A 146 -0.88 20.44 -6.38
CA GLN A 146 0.18 20.73 -5.40
C GLN A 146 0.18 19.77 -4.20
N GLN A 147 -0.98 19.19 -3.85
CA GLN A 147 -1.08 18.22 -2.74
C GLN A 147 -0.64 16.81 -3.14
N LEU A 148 -0.44 16.55 -4.44
CA LEU A 148 -0.02 15.25 -4.95
C LEU A 148 1.51 15.12 -4.92
N ALA A 149 2.06 14.69 -3.80
CA ALA A 149 3.50 14.42 -3.66
C ALA A 149 3.80 12.94 -3.94
N HIS A 150 4.15 12.60 -5.18
CA HIS A 150 4.46 11.23 -5.59
C HIS A 150 5.59 11.21 -6.63
N PRO A 151 6.53 10.25 -6.60
CA PRO A 151 7.65 10.20 -7.54
C PRO A 151 7.26 10.11 -9.01
N ASN A 152 6.05 9.60 -9.31
CA ASN A 152 5.53 9.47 -10.67
C ASN A 152 4.49 10.55 -11.03
N ILE A 153 4.40 11.63 -10.26
CA ILE A 153 3.57 12.80 -10.58
C ILE A 153 4.47 14.02 -10.63
N LEU A 154 4.21 14.93 -11.57
CA LEU A 154 4.94 16.20 -11.68
C LEU A 154 4.70 17.04 -10.43
N THR A 155 5.76 17.52 -9.81
CA THR A 155 5.67 18.40 -8.65
C THR A 155 5.36 19.83 -9.11
N VAL A 156 4.19 20.35 -8.77
CA VAL A 156 3.81 21.74 -8.97
C VAL A 156 4.17 22.53 -7.72
N TYR A 157 5.01 23.56 -7.88
CA TYR A 157 5.46 24.39 -6.76
C TYR A 157 4.47 25.53 -6.46
N ASP A 158 4.03 26.23 -7.52
CA ASP A 158 3.14 27.38 -7.36
C ASP A 158 2.27 27.59 -8.58
N PHE A 159 1.08 28.17 -8.38
CA PHE A 159 0.15 28.60 -9.40
C PHE A 159 -0.36 30.00 -9.00
N ASP A 160 -0.02 31.01 -9.76
CA ASP A 160 -0.31 32.39 -9.40
C ASP A 160 -0.46 33.25 -10.66
N ARG A 161 -0.66 34.56 -10.44
CA ARG A 161 -0.83 35.56 -11.47
C ARG A 161 0.15 36.72 -11.27
N ASP A 162 0.74 37.17 -12.37
CA ASP A 162 1.56 38.38 -12.40
C ASP A 162 1.04 39.33 -13.50
N GLY A 163 0.34 40.39 -13.11
CA GLY A 163 -0.42 41.23 -14.03
C GLY A 163 -1.51 40.42 -14.75
N ASP A 164 -1.48 40.38 -16.07
CA ASP A 164 -2.41 39.61 -16.90
C ASP A 164 -1.89 38.17 -17.21
N ARG A 165 -0.69 37.84 -16.77
CA ARG A 165 -0.07 36.54 -17.01
C ARG A 165 -0.40 35.56 -15.90
N VAL A 166 -1.11 34.49 -16.22
CA VAL A 166 -1.31 33.33 -15.34
C VAL A 166 -0.18 32.35 -15.59
N TYR A 167 0.46 31.89 -14.53
CA TYR A 167 1.61 30.98 -14.63
C TYR A 167 1.55 29.88 -13.58
N MET A 168 2.29 28.82 -13.87
CA MET A 168 2.54 27.72 -12.94
C MET A 168 4.03 27.41 -12.93
N THR A 169 4.62 27.29 -11.73
CA THR A 169 5.99 26.83 -11.54
C THR A 169 6.01 25.37 -11.12
N MET A 170 6.94 24.59 -11.66
CA MET A 170 7.02 23.15 -11.42
C MET A 170 8.47 22.66 -11.50
N GLU A 171 8.70 21.42 -11.09
CA GLU A 171 10.01 20.78 -11.26
C GLU A 171 10.43 20.77 -12.73
N LEU A 172 11.71 21.04 -12.97
CA LEU A 172 12.30 20.91 -14.31
C LEU A 172 12.64 19.44 -14.57
N LEU A 173 12.08 18.87 -15.63
CA LEU A 173 12.32 17.49 -16.01
C LEU A 173 13.34 17.40 -17.15
N ASN A 174 14.28 16.48 -17.01
CA ASN A 174 15.25 16.13 -18.05
C ASN A 174 14.84 14.78 -18.67
N GLY A 175 14.55 14.76 -19.97
CA GLY A 175 14.06 13.54 -20.64
C GLY A 175 13.24 13.86 -21.88
N ALA A 176 12.24 13.04 -22.18
CA ALA A 176 11.37 13.23 -23.33
C ALA A 176 9.89 12.89 -23.01
N PRO A 177 8.93 13.45 -23.77
CA PRO A 177 7.55 12.99 -23.77
C PRO A 177 7.47 11.50 -24.09
N PHE A 178 6.46 10.84 -23.56
CA PHE A 178 6.24 9.42 -23.78
C PHE A 178 6.18 9.00 -25.25
N SER A 179 5.67 9.87 -26.12
CA SER A 179 5.65 9.64 -27.56
C SER A 179 7.03 9.50 -28.20
N LYS A 180 8.12 9.88 -27.49
CA LYS A 180 9.51 9.86 -27.94
C LYS A 180 10.44 9.09 -27.00
N TRP A 181 9.92 8.35 -26.05
CA TRP A 181 10.73 7.69 -25.03
C TRP A 181 11.78 6.70 -25.59
N GLU A 182 11.49 6.07 -26.72
CA GLU A 182 12.41 5.13 -27.38
C GLU A 182 13.67 5.81 -27.93
N SER A 183 13.62 7.13 -28.16
CA SER A 183 14.78 7.91 -28.61
C SER A 183 15.62 8.46 -27.46
N LEU A 184 15.27 8.17 -26.20
CA LEU A 184 16.05 8.60 -25.05
C LEU A 184 17.32 7.79 -24.89
N GLU A 185 18.44 8.49 -24.73
CA GLU A 185 19.67 7.91 -24.20
C GLU A 185 19.58 7.88 -22.68
N PHE A 186 19.33 6.70 -22.14
CA PHE A 186 19.25 6.52 -20.69
C PHE A 186 20.66 6.54 -20.08
N ALA A 187 20.82 7.25 -18.96
CA ALA A 187 22.06 7.27 -18.20
C ALA A 187 22.40 5.87 -17.67
N GLN A 188 23.60 5.38 -17.95
CA GLN A 188 24.18 4.17 -17.35
C GLN A 188 23.31 2.90 -17.46
N ASP A 189 23.09 2.36 -18.65
CA ASP A 189 22.47 1.03 -18.88
C ASP A 189 21.09 0.80 -18.21
N ILE A 190 20.44 1.84 -17.70
CA ILE A 190 19.11 1.76 -17.09
C ILE A 190 18.06 1.98 -18.17
N GLN A 191 17.88 1.00 -19.04
CA GLN A 191 16.75 1.02 -19.97
C GLN A 191 15.50 0.48 -19.24
N PRO A 192 14.48 1.32 -18.99
CA PRO A 192 13.28 0.83 -18.30
C PRO A 192 12.55 -0.18 -19.18
N THR A 193 12.11 -1.27 -18.58
CA THR A 193 11.24 -2.22 -19.29
C THR A 193 9.85 -1.62 -19.48
N ILE A 194 9.15 -2.02 -20.55
CA ILE A 194 7.75 -1.63 -20.78
C ILE A 194 6.89 -1.88 -19.54
N ALA A 195 7.11 -3.03 -18.89
CA ALA A 195 6.39 -3.35 -17.65
C ALA A 195 6.66 -2.34 -16.51
N ALA A 196 7.90 -1.83 -16.40
CA ALA A 196 8.25 -0.82 -15.41
C ALA A 196 7.63 0.55 -15.72
N LEU A 197 7.53 0.93 -16.99
CA LEU A 197 6.85 2.17 -17.40
C LEU A 197 5.35 2.11 -17.08
N VAL A 198 4.68 1.00 -17.44
CA VAL A 198 3.25 0.79 -17.13
C VAL A 198 3.00 0.76 -15.63
N GLU A 199 3.87 0.09 -14.86
CA GLU A 199 3.79 0.07 -13.39
C GLU A 199 3.89 1.47 -12.80
N GLN A 200 4.83 2.28 -13.25
CA GLN A 200 5.06 3.64 -12.75
C GLN A 200 3.85 4.55 -13.06
N MET A 201 3.30 4.51 -14.28
CA MET A 201 2.07 5.23 -14.62
C MET A 201 0.91 4.82 -13.70
N ALA A 202 0.71 3.51 -13.53
CA ALA A 202 -0.36 2.99 -12.68
C ALA A 202 -0.20 3.40 -11.21
N ARG A 203 1.05 3.47 -10.66
CA ARG A 203 1.34 3.93 -9.30
C ARG A 203 0.98 5.41 -9.11
N GLY A 204 1.35 6.27 -10.06
CA GLY A 204 1.00 7.69 -10.04
C GLY A 204 -0.51 7.90 -10.04
N LEU A 205 -1.24 7.23 -10.95
CA LEU A 205 -2.70 7.30 -11.02
C LEU A 205 -3.37 6.73 -9.76
N ALA A 206 -2.91 5.59 -9.24
CA ALA A 206 -3.47 4.99 -8.03
C ALA A 206 -3.32 5.93 -6.82
N TYR A 207 -2.18 6.61 -6.70
CA TYR A 207 -1.97 7.61 -5.67
C TYR A 207 -2.93 8.80 -5.81
N ALA A 208 -3.07 9.36 -7.02
CA ALA A 208 -3.99 10.48 -7.28
C ALA A 208 -5.45 10.09 -7.00
N HIS A 209 -5.89 8.92 -7.48
CA HIS A 209 -7.24 8.39 -7.23
C HIS A 209 -7.52 8.20 -5.74
N GLY A 210 -6.52 7.72 -4.97
CA GLY A 210 -6.61 7.60 -3.50
C GLY A 210 -6.80 8.95 -2.78
N HIS A 211 -6.41 10.07 -3.42
CA HIS A 211 -6.63 11.44 -2.95
C HIS A 211 -7.85 12.12 -3.59
N GLY A 212 -8.70 11.36 -4.29
CA GLY A 212 -9.90 11.88 -4.94
C GLY A 212 -9.62 12.74 -6.18
N VAL A 213 -8.44 12.62 -6.79
CA VAL A 213 -8.04 13.35 -8.00
C VAL A 213 -8.02 12.40 -9.19
N VAL A 214 -8.79 12.71 -10.23
CA VAL A 214 -8.82 12.00 -11.52
C VAL A 214 -8.07 12.85 -12.54
N HIS A 215 -7.22 12.22 -13.38
CA HIS A 215 -6.41 12.94 -14.36
C HIS A 215 -7.28 13.55 -15.49
N SER A 216 -8.23 12.79 -15.99
CA SER A 216 -9.25 13.19 -17.00
C SER A 216 -8.72 13.59 -18.39
N ASP A 217 -7.42 13.69 -18.63
CA ASP A 217 -6.81 13.94 -19.94
C ASP A 217 -5.50 13.14 -20.07
N LEU A 218 -5.54 11.86 -19.67
CA LEU A 218 -4.36 11.00 -19.74
C LEU A 218 -4.12 10.58 -21.21
N LYS A 219 -2.96 10.98 -21.73
CA LYS A 219 -2.51 10.69 -23.09
C LYS A 219 -0.98 10.72 -23.15
N PRO A 220 -0.35 10.25 -24.25
CA PRO A 220 1.11 10.22 -24.37
C PRO A 220 1.79 11.57 -24.14
N ASP A 221 1.15 12.69 -24.50
CA ASP A 221 1.72 14.03 -24.33
C ASP A 221 1.75 14.47 -22.86
N ASN A 222 0.89 13.91 -22.02
CA ASN A 222 0.79 14.19 -20.59
C ASN A 222 1.57 13.15 -19.73
N VAL A 223 2.42 12.36 -20.37
CA VAL A 223 3.34 11.43 -19.72
C VAL A 223 4.76 11.75 -20.17
N PHE A 224 5.66 11.89 -19.21
CA PHE A 224 7.07 12.20 -19.47
C PHE A 224 7.96 11.09 -18.91
N VAL A 225 9.02 10.74 -19.62
CA VAL A 225 10.03 9.78 -19.18
C VAL A 225 11.35 10.52 -18.99
N THR A 226 11.89 10.48 -17.78
CA THR A 226 13.18 11.13 -17.50
C THR A 226 14.35 10.29 -17.96
N ASN A 227 15.53 10.91 -18.07
CA ASN A 227 16.77 10.21 -18.45
C ASN A 227 17.16 9.10 -17.44
N GLU A 228 16.64 9.16 -16.22
CA GLU A 228 16.80 8.11 -15.21
C GLU A 228 15.75 7.00 -15.33
N GLY A 229 14.91 7.01 -16.35
CA GLY A 229 13.87 6.00 -16.59
C GLY A 229 12.65 6.14 -15.66
N ARG A 230 12.44 7.32 -15.05
CA ARG A 230 11.24 7.59 -14.25
C ARG A 230 10.11 8.14 -15.10
N VAL A 231 8.92 7.66 -14.86
CA VAL A 231 7.71 8.24 -15.43
C VAL A 231 7.21 9.37 -14.54
N LYS A 232 6.81 10.48 -15.16
CA LYS A 232 6.12 11.61 -14.55
C LYS A 232 4.80 11.87 -15.28
N LEU A 233 3.69 11.82 -14.56
CA LEU A 233 2.38 12.24 -15.05
C LEU A 233 2.26 13.75 -14.93
N LEU A 234 1.83 14.40 -16.00
CA LEU A 234 1.74 15.87 -16.13
C LEU A 234 0.28 16.30 -16.14
N ASP A 235 0.01 17.57 -15.82
CA ASP A 235 -1.23 18.30 -16.12
C ASP A 235 -2.54 17.62 -15.63
N PHE A 236 -2.60 17.17 -14.36
CA PHE A 236 -3.82 16.65 -13.75
C PHE A 236 -4.98 17.64 -13.81
N GLY A 237 -6.12 17.23 -14.40
CA GLY A 237 -7.41 17.93 -14.35
C GLY A 237 -7.49 19.29 -15.04
N ILE A 238 -6.36 19.89 -15.43
CA ILE A 238 -6.30 21.25 -16.00
C ILE A 238 -7.04 21.34 -17.33
N ALA A 239 -6.91 20.34 -18.20
CA ALA A 239 -7.51 20.35 -19.55
C ALA A 239 -9.04 20.41 -19.52
N ARG A 240 -9.68 19.64 -18.66
CA ARG A 240 -11.14 19.56 -18.59
C ARG A 240 -11.81 20.86 -18.15
N ILE A 241 -11.17 21.57 -17.22
CA ILE A 241 -11.68 22.88 -16.77
C ILE A 241 -11.58 23.89 -17.91
N MET A 242 -10.51 23.78 -18.69
CA MET A 242 -10.27 24.63 -19.83
C MET A 242 -11.33 24.40 -20.92
N ASP A 243 -11.63 23.15 -21.27
CA ASP A 243 -12.66 22.80 -22.25
C ASP A 243 -14.06 23.26 -21.80
N SER A 244 -14.42 23.07 -20.53
CA SER A 244 -15.74 23.50 -20.03
C SER A 244 -15.92 25.01 -19.96
N ALA A 245 -14.82 25.78 -19.87
CA ALA A 245 -14.85 27.23 -19.82
C ALA A 245 -14.89 27.89 -21.22
N VAL A 246 -14.32 27.21 -22.24
CA VAL A 246 -14.14 27.74 -23.61
C VAL A 246 -15.19 27.20 -24.59
N GLN A 247 -15.87 26.10 -24.31
CA GLN A 247 -16.84 25.42 -25.23
C GLN A 247 -18.06 26.22 -25.67
N LYS A 248 -18.19 27.50 -25.30
CA LYS A 248 -19.29 28.32 -25.81
C LYS A 248 -18.99 29.10 -27.08
N ASP A 249 -17.75 29.27 -27.47
CA ASP A 249 -17.39 29.99 -28.67
C ASP A 249 -16.28 29.26 -29.46
N SER A 250 -16.68 28.49 -30.50
CA SER A 250 -15.89 27.97 -31.62
C SER A 250 -14.58 27.24 -31.27
N PHE A 251 -14.65 25.93 -31.07
CA PHE A 251 -13.48 25.06 -31.14
C PHE A 251 -13.31 24.54 -32.57
N ASP A 252 -12.22 24.93 -33.21
CA ASP A 252 -11.75 24.29 -34.44
C ASP A 252 -11.12 22.91 -34.01
N ALA A 253 -11.94 21.86 -34.20
CA ALA A 253 -11.56 20.47 -33.89
C ALA A 253 -10.59 19.93 -34.96
N GLY A 254 -9.46 20.60 -35.13
CA GLY A 254 -8.36 20.12 -35.97
C GLY A 254 -7.69 18.84 -35.42
N GLU A 255 -6.62 18.40 -36.07
CA GLU A 255 -5.89 17.17 -35.73
C GLU A 255 -5.57 17.00 -34.24
N LEU A 256 -5.42 18.09 -33.47
CA LEU A 256 -5.12 18.07 -32.04
C LEU A 256 -6.33 17.54 -31.21
N GLY A 257 -7.56 17.92 -31.58
CA GLY A 257 -8.78 17.40 -30.98
C GLY A 257 -8.98 15.92 -31.28
N ALA A 258 -8.68 15.50 -32.52
CA ALA A 258 -8.77 14.09 -32.89
C ALA A 258 -7.78 13.19 -32.16
N MET A 259 -6.54 13.67 -31.87
CA MET A 259 -5.56 12.92 -31.07
C MET A 259 -6.02 12.74 -29.61
N THR A 260 -6.62 13.73 -29.00
CA THR A 260 -7.14 13.64 -27.62
C THR A 260 -8.31 12.66 -27.54
N MET A 261 -9.19 12.64 -28.53
CA MET A 261 -10.38 11.76 -28.58
C MET A 261 -10.03 10.26 -28.64
N ARG A 262 -8.84 9.88 -29.12
CA ARG A 262 -8.42 8.46 -29.18
C ARG A 262 -8.20 7.83 -27.82
N PHE A 263 -7.83 8.62 -26.82
CA PHE A 263 -7.58 8.16 -25.44
C PHE A 263 -8.79 8.39 -24.53
N ALA A 264 -9.81 9.09 -25.01
CA ALA A 264 -11.03 9.35 -24.26
C ALA A 264 -11.88 8.08 -24.12
N SER A 265 -12.42 7.84 -22.93
CA SER A 265 -13.36 6.75 -22.69
C SER A 265 -14.70 7.00 -23.41
N LEU A 266 -15.49 5.95 -23.58
CA LEU A 266 -16.82 6.06 -24.19
C LEU A 266 -17.69 7.10 -23.44
N GLU A 267 -17.65 7.04 -22.12
CA GLU A 267 -18.42 7.90 -21.23
C GLU A 267 -18.00 9.37 -21.35
N MET A 268 -16.69 9.62 -21.51
CA MET A 268 -16.18 10.97 -21.77
C MET A 268 -16.66 11.52 -23.12
N ILE A 269 -16.65 10.68 -24.17
CA ILE A 269 -17.14 11.05 -25.53
C ILE A 269 -18.64 11.35 -25.48
N GLN A 270 -19.40 10.59 -24.70
CA GLN A 270 -20.84 10.76 -24.51
C GLN A 270 -21.19 11.95 -23.60
N GLY A 271 -20.21 12.68 -23.10
CA GLY A 271 -20.40 13.91 -22.34
C GLY A 271 -20.79 13.71 -20.89
N GLU A 272 -20.45 12.56 -20.27
CA GLU A 272 -20.58 12.41 -18.82
C GLU A 272 -19.77 13.47 -18.08
N SER A 273 -20.44 14.21 -17.20
CA SER A 273 -19.88 15.42 -16.59
C SER A 273 -18.93 15.14 -15.43
N GLU A 274 -19.05 13.99 -14.75
CA GLU A 274 -18.24 13.69 -13.58
C GLU A 274 -17.00 12.85 -13.94
N PRO A 275 -15.78 13.28 -13.52
CA PRO A 275 -14.57 12.50 -13.71
C PRO A 275 -14.65 11.18 -12.97
N HIS A 276 -14.29 10.09 -13.63
CA HIS A 276 -14.27 8.78 -13.00
C HIS A 276 -12.89 8.11 -13.13
N PRO A 277 -12.34 7.48 -12.09
CA PRO A 277 -11.04 6.79 -12.15
C PRO A 277 -10.89 5.77 -13.27
N ALA A 278 -11.99 5.13 -13.69
CA ALA A 278 -11.99 4.18 -14.79
C ALA A 278 -11.70 4.82 -16.17
N ASP A 279 -11.86 6.12 -16.31
CA ASP A 279 -11.54 6.84 -17.56
C ASP A 279 -10.00 6.92 -17.73
N ASP A 280 -9.29 7.25 -16.66
CA ASP A 280 -7.81 7.20 -16.64
C ASP A 280 -7.29 5.78 -16.85
N VAL A 281 -7.99 4.76 -16.29
CA VAL A 281 -7.62 3.36 -16.48
C VAL A 281 -7.75 2.94 -17.95
N TYR A 282 -8.77 3.46 -18.66
CA TYR A 282 -8.91 3.21 -20.09
C TYR A 282 -7.74 3.76 -20.88
N ALA A 283 -7.39 5.02 -20.68
CA ALA A 283 -6.24 5.65 -21.32
C ALA A 283 -4.91 4.96 -20.97
N LEU A 284 -4.69 4.60 -19.70
CA LEU A 284 -3.54 3.79 -19.27
C LEU A 284 -3.45 2.45 -20.00
N GLY A 285 -4.60 1.77 -20.14
CA GLY A 285 -4.69 0.50 -20.87
C GLY A 285 -4.33 0.62 -22.33
N LEU A 286 -4.81 1.67 -23.01
CA LEU A 286 -4.48 1.97 -24.41
C LEU A 286 -2.97 2.22 -24.58
N MET A 287 -2.38 3.06 -23.72
CA MET A 287 -0.94 3.33 -23.75
C MET A 287 -0.13 2.08 -23.45
N ALA A 288 -0.53 1.26 -22.48
CA ALA A 288 0.12 0.00 -22.18
C ALA A 288 0.06 -0.97 -23.38
N TYR A 289 -1.09 -1.07 -24.05
CA TYR A 289 -1.24 -1.88 -25.26
C TYR A 289 -0.31 -1.41 -26.37
N GLN A 290 -0.29 -0.09 -26.63
CA GLN A 290 0.60 0.51 -27.64
C GLN A 290 2.08 0.28 -27.35
N LEU A 291 2.51 0.38 -26.09
CA LEU A 291 3.89 0.07 -25.71
C LEU A 291 4.31 -1.35 -26.05
N TYR A 292 3.44 -2.33 -25.82
CA TYR A 292 3.77 -3.73 -26.08
C TYR A 292 3.65 -4.13 -27.54
N THR A 293 2.80 -3.47 -28.32
CA THR A 293 2.47 -3.91 -29.69
C THR A 293 2.91 -2.94 -30.78
N GLY A 294 3.21 -1.67 -30.41
CA GLY A 294 3.43 -0.58 -31.37
C GLY A 294 2.15 -0.14 -32.10
N LYS A 295 0.96 -0.63 -31.69
CA LYS A 295 -0.32 -0.36 -32.38
C LYS A 295 -1.41 0.00 -31.39
N HIS A 296 -2.38 0.79 -31.85
CA HIS A 296 -3.60 1.06 -31.09
C HIS A 296 -4.50 -0.19 -31.10
N PRO A 297 -5.14 -0.60 -29.96
CA PRO A 297 -5.94 -1.83 -29.90
C PRO A 297 -7.19 -1.82 -30.79
N TYR A 298 -7.64 -0.64 -31.23
CA TYR A 298 -8.85 -0.42 -32.02
C TYR A 298 -8.57 0.34 -33.31
N ASP A 299 -7.45 0.10 -33.98
CA ASP A 299 -7.07 0.68 -35.27
C ASP A 299 -7.16 2.21 -35.31
N ASP A 300 -6.67 2.87 -34.25
CA ASP A 300 -6.72 4.33 -34.05
C ASP A 300 -8.12 4.96 -33.97
N LYS A 301 -9.16 4.14 -33.85
CA LYS A 301 -10.54 4.60 -33.63
C LYS A 301 -10.78 4.97 -32.17
N ASN A 302 -11.63 5.97 -31.94
CA ASN A 302 -12.10 6.30 -30.62
C ASN A 302 -13.05 5.23 -30.04
N ALA A 303 -13.39 5.32 -28.75
CA ALA A 303 -14.18 4.30 -28.07
C ALA A 303 -15.59 4.09 -28.67
N GLU A 304 -16.23 5.14 -29.14
CA GLU A 304 -17.57 5.09 -29.76
C GLU A 304 -17.53 4.43 -31.15
N GLU A 305 -16.55 4.81 -31.97
CA GLU A 305 -16.32 4.20 -33.27
C GLU A 305 -15.93 2.71 -33.14
N ALA A 306 -15.07 2.38 -32.17
CA ALA A 306 -14.66 1.01 -31.89
C ALA A 306 -15.85 0.14 -31.45
N LEU A 307 -16.68 0.66 -30.56
CA LEU A 307 -17.89 -0.03 -30.10
C LEU A 307 -18.87 -0.25 -31.25
N SER A 308 -19.13 0.78 -32.06
CA SER A 308 -20.04 0.71 -33.19
C SER A 308 -19.58 -0.25 -34.28
N ALA A 309 -18.26 -0.38 -34.46
CA ALA A 309 -17.66 -1.32 -35.40
C ALA A 309 -17.47 -2.74 -34.81
N GLY A 310 -17.79 -2.97 -33.53
CA GLY A 310 -17.63 -4.27 -32.87
C GLY A 310 -16.17 -4.73 -32.79
N LEU A 311 -15.23 -3.79 -32.64
CA LEU A 311 -13.82 -4.12 -32.58
C LEU A 311 -13.43 -4.74 -31.22
N GLU A 312 -12.59 -5.75 -31.28
CA GLU A 312 -12.00 -6.39 -30.12
C GLU A 312 -10.47 -6.31 -30.22
N ALA A 313 -9.84 -6.06 -29.07
CA ALA A 313 -8.38 -5.98 -29.00
C ALA A 313 -7.75 -7.38 -29.10
N GLU A 314 -6.75 -7.53 -29.94
CA GLU A 314 -6.02 -8.78 -30.07
C GLU A 314 -5.16 -9.05 -28.82
N PRO A 315 -5.07 -10.32 -28.36
CA PRO A 315 -4.21 -10.69 -27.23
C PRO A 315 -2.74 -10.38 -27.48
N ILE A 316 -2.09 -9.68 -26.53
CA ILE A 316 -0.65 -9.38 -26.61
C ILE A 316 0.14 -10.69 -26.37
N ARG A 317 0.98 -11.06 -27.35
CA ARG A 317 1.85 -12.23 -27.25
C ARG A 317 3.15 -11.88 -26.53
N GLY A 318 3.71 -12.85 -25.80
CA GLY A 318 5.03 -12.69 -25.14
C GLY A 318 5.00 -12.04 -23.75
N ILE A 319 3.85 -11.56 -23.27
CA ILE A 319 3.70 -11.02 -21.92
C ILE A 319 3.10 -12.04 -20.95
N LYS A 320 3.21 -11.79 -19.64
CA LYS A 320 2.62 -12.66 -18.62
C LYS A 320 1.09 -12.62 -18.69
N ARG A 321 0.42 -13.78 -18.49
CA ARG A 321 -1.04 -13.88 -18.57
C ARG A 321 -1.80 -12.89 -17.68
N HIS A 322 -1.25 -12.57 -16.50
CA HIS A 322 -1.89 -11.59 -15.60
C HIS A 322 -1.74 -10.15 -16.10
N GLN A 323 -0.63 -9.81 -16.77
CA GLN A 323 -0.42 -8.50 -17.40
C GLN A 323 -1.41 -8.31 -18.55
N TRP A 324 -1.54 -9.31 -19.44
CA TRP A 324 -2.56 -9.25 -20.49
C TRP A 324 -3.97 -9.07 -19.91
N ARG A 325 -4.33 -9.87 -18.89
CA ARG A 325 -5.66 -9.76 -18.28
C ARG A 325 -5.92 -8.36 -17.69
N ALA A 326 -4.91 -7.75 -17.07
CA ALA A 326 -5.01 -6.38 -16.54
C ALA A 326 -5.23 -5.36 -17.66
N ILE A 327 -4.44 -5.46 -18.75
CA ILE A 327 -4.56 -4.57 -19.91
C ILE A 327 -5.92 -4.77 -20.60
N ALA A 328 -6.33 -6.00 -20.87
CA ALA A 328 -7.62 -6.30 -21.49
C ALA A 328 -8.81 -5.77 -20.65
N GLY A 329 -8.74 -5.89 -19.32
CA GLY A 329 -9.74 -5.30 -18.43
C GLY A 329 -9.71 -3.78 -18.41
N ALA A 330 -8.55 -3.15 -18.63
CA ALA A 330 -8.44 -1.70 -18.66
C ALA A 330 -9.03 -1.10 -19.95
N ILE A 331 -8.79 -1.73 -21.10
CA ILE A 331 -9.25 -1.24 -22.40
C ILE A 331 -10.72 -1.59 -22.73
N ALA A 332 -11.46 -2.23 -21.82
CA ALA A 332 -12.86 -2.52 -22.04
C ALA A 332 -13.64 -1.23 -22.37
N LEU A 333 -14.39 -1.24 -23.48
CA LEU A 333 -15.07 -0.06 -24.01
C LEU A 333 -16.14 0.45 -23.05
N LYS A 334 -16.91 -0.44 -22.41
CA LYS A 334 -17.95 -0.09 -21.43
C LYS A 334 -17.39 -0.07 -20.02
N ARG A 335 -17.71 0.97 -19.23
CA ARG A 335 -17.22 1.17 -17.84
C ARG A 335 -17.55 0.00 -16.92
N GLU A 336 -18.72 -0.63 -17.06
CA GLU A 336 -19.16 -1.75 -16.22
C GLU A 336 -18.26 -2.99 -16.39
N GLN A 337 -17.62 -3.13 -17.54
CA GLN A 337 -16.69 -4.23 -17.86
C GLN A 337 -15.24 -3.85 -17.59
N ARG A 338 -14.97 -2.57 -17.35
CA ARG A 338 -13.64 -2.00 -17.20
C ARG A 338 -13.14 -2.15 -15.77
N THR A 339 -11.83 -2.30 -15.62
CA THR A 339 -11.17 -2.21 -14.30
C THR A 339 -11.47 -0.86 -13.67
N PRO A 340 -12.08 -0.81 -12.46
CA PRO A 340 -12.68 0.43 -11.94
C PRO A 340 -11.67 1.45 -11.38
N SER A 341 -10.43 1.05 -11.07
CA SER A 341 -9.41 1.97 -10.54
C SER A 341 -7.98 1.54 -10.90
N ALA A 342 -7.07 2.52 -10.91
CA ALA A 342 -5.66 2.27 -11.17
C ALA A 342 -5.00 1.37 -10.11
N GLU A 343 -5.48 1.39 -8.86
CA GLU A 343 -4.99 0.48 -7.82
C GLU A 343 -5.33 -0.98 -8.14
N ILE A 344 -6.56 -1.26 -8.59
CA ILE A 344 -6.98 -2.61 -8.99
C ILE A 344 -6.20 -3.06 -10.23
N PHE A 345 -6.03 -2.17 -11.21
CA PHE A 345 -5.19 -2.44 -12.38
C PHE A 345 -3.76 -2.79 -11.97
N LEU A 346 -3.12 -1.99 -11.14
CA LEU A 346 -1.75 -2.21 -10.66
C LEU A 346 -1.60 -3.56 -9.96
N ARG A 347 -2.53 -3.91 -9.09
CA ARG A 347 -2.55 -5.20 -8.38
C ARG A 347 -2.69 -6.39 -9.33
N GLN A 348 -3.54 -6.26 -10.35
CA GLN A 348 -3.72 -7.28 -11.39
C GLN A 348 -2.47 -7.38 -12.29
N PHE A 349 -1.90 -6.24 -12.70
CA PHE A 349 -0.75 -6.15 -13.59
C PHE A 349 0.53 -6.70 -12.97
N LEU A 350 0.77 -6.45 -11.69
CA LEU A 350 1.89 -7.02 -10.93
C LEU A 350 1.70 -8.51 -10.63
N GLY A 351 0.44 -8.96 -10.58
CA GLY A 351 0.07 -10.32 -10.19
C GLY A 351 0.20 -10.56 -8.68
N SER A 352 -0.49 -11.56 -8.17
CA SER A 352 -0.33 -11.95 -6.77
C SER A 352 1.02 -12.61 -6.57
N SER A 353 1.88 -12.04 -5.74
CA SER A 353 3.14 -12.67 -5.35
C SER A 353 2.88 -14.09 -4.85
N ARG A 354 3.61 -15.10 -5.38
CA ARG A 354 3.56 -16.49 -4.88
C ARG A 354 3.77 -16.53 -3.37
N ARG A 355 4.58 -15.63 -2.84
CA ARG A 355 4.87 -15.48 -1.40
C ARG A 355 3.62 -15.16 -0.58
N ASN A 356 2.75 -14.24 -1.05
CA ASN A 356 1.50 -13.91 -0.35
C ASN A 356 0.50 -15.07 -0.36
N ARG A 357 0.41 -15.82 -1.48
CA ARG A 357 -0.42 -17.03 -1.55
C ARG A 357 0.10 -18.11 -0.62
N LEU A 358 1.43 -18.32 -0.57
CA LEU A 358 2.07 -19.28 0.32
C LEU A 358 1.85 -18.91 1.80
N LEU A 359 2.02 -17.62 2.16
CA LEU A 359 1.76 -17.12 3.51
C LEU A 359 0.29 -17.33 3.92
N LEU A 360 -0.66 -17.01 3.04
CA LEU A 360 -2.09 -17.26 3.29
C LEU A 360 -2.39 -18.75 3.45
N SER A 361 -1.74 -19.61 2.67
CA SER A 361 -1.89 -21.08 2.81
C SER A 361 -1.33 -21.56 4.15
N VAL A 362 -0.17 -21.07 4.59
CA VAL A 362 0.41 -21.41 5.89
C VAL A 362 -0.50 -20.94 7.04
N VAL A 363 -1.01 -19.72 6.99
CA VAL A 363 -1.95 -19.20 7.99
C VAL A 363 -3.24 -20.04 8.04
N ALA A 364 -3.78 -20.43 6.89
CA ALA A 364 -4.96 -21.28 6.82
C ALA A 364 -4.70 -22.68 7.41
N ILE A 365 -3.54 -23.29 7.14
CA ILE A 365 -3.15 -24.59 7.72
C ILE A 365 -3.01 -24.47 9.24
N LEU A 366 -2.35 -23.41 9.75
CA LEU A 366 -2.21 -23.18 11.19
C LEU A 366 -3.57 -22.97 11.88
N ALA A 367 -4.48 -22.22 11.25
CA ALA A 367 -5.83 -22.04 11.78
C ALA A 367 -6.62 -23.36 11.82
N LEU A 368 -6.55 -24.16 10.76
CA LEU A 368 -7.20 -25.49 10.71
C LEU A 368 -6.60 -26.46 11.73
N SER A 369 -5.27 -26.45 11.91
CA SER A 369 -4.63 -27.28 12.94
C SER A 369 -5.02 -26.88 14.35
N SER A 370 -5.15 -25.56 14.62
CA SER A 370 -5.62 -25.06 15.92
C SER A 370 -7.07 -25.46 16.21
N ILE A 371 -7.95 -25.38 15.19
CA ILE A 371 -9.35 -25.84 15.31
C ILE A 371 -9.39 -27.34 15.56
N PHE A 372 -8.58 -28.13 14.84
CA PHE A 372 -8.51 -29.58 14.99
C PHE A 372 -8.02 -29.99 16.40
N LEU A 373 -6.96 -29.34 16.92
CA LEU A 373 -6.46 -29.54 18.27
C LEU A 373 -7.51 -29.14 19.32
N GLY A 374 -8.20 -28.03 19.13
CA GLY A 374 -9.32 -27.62 19.99
C GLY A 374 -10.47 -28.61 19.98
N TYR A 375 -10.81 -29.15 18.81
CA TYR A 375 -11.81 -30.21 18.68
C TYR A 375 -11.38 -31.51 19.40
N GLN A 376 -10.14 -31.97 19.23
CA GLN A 376 -9.59 -33.11 19.97
C GLN A 376 -9.61 -32.87 21.49
N ALA A 377 -9.22 -31.68 21.94
CA ALA A 377 -9.27 -31.35 23.36
C ALA A 377 -10.69 -31.36 23.93
N SER A 378 -11.69 -30.94 23.12
CA SER A 378 -13.11 -30.97 23.52
C SER A 378 -13.73 -32.38 23.56
N GLN A 379 -13.12 -33.37 22.89
CA GLN A 379 -13.55 -34.77 22.89
C GLN A 379 -12.99 -35.55 24.11
N ARG A 380 -12.04 -35.00 24.85
CA ARG A 380 -11.56 -35.62 26.09
C ARG A 380 -12.63 -35.43 27.16
N GLU A 381 -13.29 -36.51 27.53
CA GLU A 381 -14.20 -36.52 28.68
C GLU A 381 -13.40 -36.17 29.95
N GLY A 382 -13.72 -35.06 30.57
CA GLY A 382 -13.15 -34.67 31.86
C GLY A 382 -13.68 -35.58 32.99
N PRO A 383 -13.23 -35.36 34.23
CA PRO A 383 -13.75 -36.08 35.41
C PRO A 383 -15.25 -35.90 35.52
N ALA A 384 -15.94 -36.97 35.92
CA ALA A 384 -17.40 -37.00 36.02
C ALA A 384 -17.96 -36.01 37.08
N THR A 385 -17.14 -35.61 38.04
CA THR A 385 -17.47 -34.62 39.11
C THR A 385 -16.33 -33.60 39.19
N SER A 386 -16.65 -32.35 39.55
CA SER A 386 -15.59 -31.36 39.81
C SER A 386 -14.82 -31.77 41.09
N PHE A 387 -13.50 -31.53 41.10
CA PHE A 387 -12.66 -31.81 42.25
C PHE A 387 -13.14 -31.06 43.51
N GLU A 388 -13.62 -29.83 43.31
CA GLU A 388 -14.13 -28.97 44.39
C GLU A 388 -15.45 -29.52 45.04
N ASP A 389 -16.19 -30.37 44.31
CA ASP A 389 -17.42 -30.97 44.77
C ASP A 389 -17.19 -32.25 45.60
N LEU A 390 -15.97 -32.74 45.68
CA LEU A 390 -15.62 -33.90 46.50
C LEU A 390 -15.62 -33.56 47.98
N PRO A 391 -15.90 -34.54 48.86
CA PRO A 391 -15.73 -34.35 50.31
C PRO A 391 -14.31 -33.91 50.63
N LEU A 392 -14.13 -32.95 51.54
CA LEU A 392 -12.81 -32.42 51.93
C LEU A 392 -11.80 -33.51 52.34
N ALA A 393 -12.28 -34.59 52.97
CA ALA A 393 -11.41 -35.73 53.34
C ALA A 393 -10.83 -36.43 52.10
N VAL A 394 -11.62 -36.53 51.00
CA VAL A 394 -11.20 -37.13 49.71
C VAL A 394 -10.25 -36.20 48.97
N GLN A 395 -10.54 -34.89 49.01
CA GLN A 395 -9.65 -33.88 48.41
C GLN A 395 -8.24 -33.95 49.10
N HIS A 396 -8.20 -33.91 50.38
CA HIS A 396 -6.92 -34.01 51.16
C HIS A 396 -6.19 -35.33 50.91
N GLU A 397 -6.92 -36.44 50.80
CA GLU A 397 -6.32 -37.74 50.50
C GLU A 397 -5.79 -37.80 49.08
N PHE A 398 -6.49 -37.23 48.12
CA PHE A 398 -6.02 -37.09 46.73
C PHE A 398 -4.74 -36.26 46.67
N GLU A 399 -4.75 -35.02 47.21
CA GLU A 399 -3.58 -34.14 47.25
C GLU A 399 -2.35 -34.80 47.92
N ARG A 400 -2.60 -35.50 49.00
CA ARG A 400 -1.54 -36.25 49.70
C ARG A 400 -0.96 -37.35 48.81
N ASN A 401 -1.80 -38.08 48.07
CA ASN A 401 -1.35 -39.11 47.16
C ASN A 401 -0.56 -38.52 45.99
N ILE A 402 -0.96 -37.39 45.41
CA ILE A 402 -0.19 -36.68 44.38
C ILE A 402 1.17 -36.24 44.94
N ASP A 403 1.22 -35.65 46.14
CA ASP A 403 2.47 -35.18 46.74
C ASP A 403 3.44 -36.35 47.02
N LEU A 404 2.92 -37.48 47.55
CA LEU A 404 3.71 -38.69 47.79
C LEU A 404 4.20 -39.34 46.47
N GLY A 405 3.32 -39.36 45.44
CA GLY A 405 3.66 -39.84 44.12
C GLY A 405 4.80 -39.04 43.47
N ASN A 406 4.72 -37.72 43.54
CA ASN A 406 5.75 -36.81 43.03
C ASN A 406 7.05 -36.97 43.82
N LYS A 407 7.03 -37.14 45.14
CA LYS A 407 8.21 -37.39 45.96
C LYS A 407 8.86 -38.72 45.61
N SER A 408 8.05 -39.80 45.47
CA SER A 408 8.57 -41.12 45.08
C SER A 408 9.21 -41.08 43.68
N ALA A 409 8.58 -40.43 42.70
CA ALA A 409 9.12 -40.23 41.36
C ALA A 409 10.43 -39.42 41.40
N GLY A 410 10.52 -38.39 42.25
CA GLY A 410 11.71 -37.54 42.39
C GLY A 410 12.93 -38.29 42.94
N ILE A 411 12.75 -39.37 43.72
CA ILE A 411 13.80 -40.26 44.20
C ILE A 411 13.91 -41.55 43.38
N GLN A 412 13.26 -41.60 42.22
CA GLN A 412 13.21 -42.76 41.31
C GLN A 412 12.61 -44.05 41.92
N ASP A 413 11.83 -43.92 42.97
CA ASP A 413 10.98 -45.02 43.49
C ASP A 413 9.67 -45.09 42.66
N TRP A 414 9.78 -45.67 41.49
CA TRP A 414 8.66 -45.76 40.53
C TRP A 414 7.56 -46.70 40.99
N ASP A 415 7.91 -47.67 41.83
CA ASP A 415 6.92 -48.59 42.40
C ASP A 415 6.07 -47.87 43.48
N GLY A 416 6.69 -47.04 44.30
CA GLY A 416 5.99 -46.14 45.22
C GLY A 416 5.18 -45.10 44.46
N ALA A 417 5.74 -44.47 43.44
CA ALA A 417 5.05 -43.46 42.61
C ALA A 417 3.82 -44.04 41.95
N SER A 418 3.90 -45.25 41.35
CA SER A 418 2.75 -45.96 40.75
C SER A 418 1.61 -46.16 41.73
N ARG A 419 1.88 -46.63 42.92
CA ARG A 419 0.87 -46.87 43.96
C ARG A 419 0.14 -45.59 44.35
N TYR A 420 0.86 -44.50 44.55
CA TYR A 420 0.26 -43.23 44.94
C TYR A 420 -0.51 -42.57 43.85
N PHE A 421 0.05 -42.53 42.61
CA PHE A 421 -0.70 -41.94 41.47
C PHE A 421 -1.93 -42.78 41.11
N SER A 422 -1.88 -44.12 41.20
CA SER A 422 -3.05 -44.96 41.02
C SER A 422 -4.12 -44.73 42.10
N ALA A 423 -3.69 -44.60 43.34
CA ALA A 423 -4.60 -44.28 44.44
C ALA A 423 -5.28 -42.90 44.27
N ALA A 424 -4.52 -41.91 43.80
CA ALA A 424 -5.08 -40.61 43.46
C ALA A 424 -6.09 -40.72 42.28
N TYR A 425 -5.77 -41.48 41.27
CA TYR A 425 -6.68 -41.71 40.08
C TYR A 425 -7.97 -42.44 40.51
N ASP A 426 -7.85 -43.41 41.41
CA ASP A 426 -9.04 -44.14 41.92
C ASP A 426 -9.97 -43.24 42.75
N LEU A 427 -9.42 -42.24 43.45
CA LEU A 427 -10.20 -41.26 44.23
C LEU A 427 -10.91 -40.26 43.35
N HIS A 428 -10.30 -39.86 42.23
CA HIS A 428 -10.88 -38.92 41.27
C HIS A 428 -10.41 -39.28 39.84
N PRO A 429 -11.07 -40.23 39.20
CA PRO A 429 -10.73 -40.68 37.84
C PRO A 429 -10.73 -39.51 36.83
N ARG A 430 -9.77 -39.57 35.89
CA ARG A 430 -9.60 -38.56 34.84
C ARG A 430 -9.23 -37.17 35.40
N ASN A 431 -8.73 -37.09 36.62
CA ASN A 431 -8.16 -35.86 37.13
C ASN A 431 -6.80 -35.58 36.42
N PRO A 432 -6.58 -34.35 35.89
CA PRO A 432 -5.36 -34.04 35.15
C PRO A 432 -4.07 -34.28 35.93
N ASP A 433 -4.06 -34.03 37.24
CA ASP A 433 -2.82 -34.19 38.05
C ASP A 433 -2.51 -35.66 38.26
N ALA A 434 -3.49 -36.52 38.48
CA ALA A 434 -3.32 -37.95 38.60
C ALA A 434 -2.92 -38.58 37.26
N GLU A 435 -3.54 -38.17 36.16
CA GLU A 435 -3.18 -38.60 34.81
C GLU A 435 -1.76 -38.18 34.45
N GLN A 436 -1.35 -36.95 34.77
CA GLN A 436 0.02 -36.48 34.55
C GLN A 436 1.06 -37.32 35.30
N GLY A 437 0.78 -37.71 36.53
CA GLY A 437 1.66 -38.60 37.32
C GLY A 437 1.78 -39.99 36.70
N LEU A 438 0.65 -40.57 36.24
CA LEU A 438 0.61 -41.86 35.56
C LEU A 438 1.28 -41.81 34.19
N GLU A 439 1.17 -40.72 33.44
CA GLU A 439 1.86 -40.46 32.20
C GLU A 439 3.39 -40.43 32.37
N GLN A 440 3.87 -39.75 33.44
CA GLN A 440 5.32 -39.75 33.79
C GLN A 440 5.85 -41.16 34.07
N LEU A 441 5.06 -41.97 34.77
CA LEU A 441 5.38 -43.37 35.02
C LEU A 441 5.42 -44.16 33.70
N ALA A 442 4.41 -44.03 32.85
CA ALA A 442 4.33 -44.72 31.59
C ALA A 442 5.52 -44.38 30.67
N GLN A 443 5.86 -43.09 30.57
CA GLN A 443 7.01 -42.61 29.80
C GLN A 443 8.32 -43.13 30.33
N HIS A 444 8.49 -43.23 31.65
CA HIS A 444 9.65 -43.82 32.23
C HIS A 444 9.80 -45.30 31.84
N LEU A 445 8.73 -46.08 31.92
CA LEU A 445 8.78 -47.51 31.60
C LEU A 445 9.04 -47.72 30.09
N VAL A 446 8.47 -46.91 29.23
CA VAL A 446 8.71 -46.91 27.77
C VAL A 446 10.19 -46.61 27.47
N THR A 447 10.78 -45.63 28.16
CA THR A 447 12.18 -45.26 27.98
C THR A 447 13.15 -46.28 28.55
N LEU A 448 12.74 -46.98 29.60
CA LEU A 448 13.57 -48.01 30.24
C LEU A 448 13.65 -49.29 29.40
N ALA A 449 12.59 -49.68 28.74
CA ALA A 449 12.48 -50.95 28.00
C ALA A 449 13.62 -51.20 27.01
N PRO A 450 14.00 -50.23 26.10
CA PRO A 450 15.10 -50.46 25.15
C PRO A 450 16.48 -50.54 25.79
N THR A 451 16.66 -50.19 27.08
CA THR A 451 17.95 -50.22 27.78
C THR A 451 18.27 -51.55 28.45
N LEU A 452 17.26 -52.45 28.47
CA LEU A 452 17.40 -53.75 29.16
C LEU A 452 18.22 -54.75 28.34
N ALA A 453 19.31 -55.25 28.93
CA ALA A 453 20.24 -56.16 28.26
C ALA A 453 19.97 -57.66 28.49
N THR A 454 19.28 -58.01 29.57
CA THR A 454 19.08 -59.41 29.98
C THR A 454 17.60 -59.80 30.03
N ASP A 455 17.31 -61.06 29.75
CA ASP A 455 15.93 -61.58 29.78
C ASP A 455 15.31 -61.46 31.18
N ARG A 456 16.10 -61.63 32.22
CA ARG A 456 15.65 -61.45 33.60
C ARG A 456 15.19 -60.00 33.89
N GLN A 457 15.88 -59.03 33.31
CA GLN A 457 15.43 -57.60 33.40
C GLN A 457 14.17 -57.37 32.62
N LYS A 458 14.03 -57.94 31.43
CA LYS A 458 12.84 -57.85 30.62
C LYS A 458 11.62 -58.52 31.28
N GLU A 459 11.82 -59.73 31.86
CA GLU A 459 10.78 -60.38 32.67
C GLU A 459 10.32 -59.51 33.85
N TYR A 460 11.27 -58.90 34.58
CA TYR A 460 10.93 -58.05 35.70
C TYR A 460 10.10 -56.81 35.25
N LEU A 461 10.52 -56.15 34.16
CA LEU A 461 9.76 -55.02 33.62
C LEU A 461 8.37 -55.45 33.11
N LEU A 462 8.24 -56.61 32.47
CA LEU A 462 6.96 -57.15 32.02
C LEU A 462 6.04 -57.41 33.22
N GLN A 463 6.50 -58.05 34.30
CA GLN A 463 5.72 -58.25 35.52
C GLN A 463 5.30 -56.95 36.17
N MET A 464 6.16 -55.93 36.14
CA MET A 464 5.86 -54.59 36.66
C MET A 464 4.74 -53.94 35.84
N ILE A 465 4.82 -53.95 34.51
CA ILE A 465 3.76 -53.42 33.63
C ILE A 465 2.47 -54.19 33.86
N GLU A 466 2.50 -55.52 34.02
CA GLU A 466 1.34 -56.32 34.28
C GLU A 466 0.69 -56.03 35.64
N SER A 467 1.48 -55.73 36.68
CA SER A 467 0.99 -55.37 37.98
C SER A 467 0.22 -54.01 37.96
N TYR A 468 0.53 -53.15 37.01
CA TYR A 468 -0.14 -51.88 36.86
C TYR A 468 -1.46 -51.97 36.02
N GLY A 469 -1.72 -53.15 35.45
CA GLY A 469 -2.93 -53.40 34.63
C GLY A 469 -4.26 -53.24 35.36
N GLY A 470 -4.25 -53.09 36.69
CA GLY A 470 -5.41 -52.76 37.49
C GLY A 470 -5.85 -51.30 37.43
N ASN A 471 -4.95 -50.41 36.96
CA ASN A 471 -5.28 -49.00 36.78
C ASN A 471 -5.79 -48.76 35.33
N GLU A 472 -6.99 -48.17 35.18
CA GLU A 472 -7.65 -47.98 33.89
C GLU A 472 -6.84 -47.12 32.93
N TYR A 473 -6.13 -46.09 33.40
CA TYR A 473 -5.29 -45.22 32.58
C TYR A 473 -4.11 -45.99 32.01
N LEU A 474 -3.35 -46.68 32.84
CA LEU A 474 -2.17 -47.45 32.40
C LEU A 474 -2.55 -48.65 31.52
N ALA A 475 -3.65 -49.32 31.81
CA ALA A 475 -4.16 -50.44 31.03
C ALA A 475 -4.49 -50.02 29.56
N ASN A 476 -4.95 -48.80 29.38
CA ASN A 476 -5.30 -48.26 28.07
C ASN A 476 -4.20 -47.43 27.40
N HIS A 477 -3.02 -47.30 28.02
CA HIS A 477 -1.93 -46.51 27.49
C HIS A 477 -1.25 -47.17 26.28
N GLU A 478 -1.36 -46.59 25.10
CA GLU A 478 -0.97 -47.20 23.81
C GLU A 478 0.54 -47.57 23.77
N ALA A 479 1.42 -46.64 24.15
CA ALA A 479 2.86 -46.84 24.10
C ALA A 479 3.31 -47.92 25.10
N LEU A 480 2.68 -48.00 26.29
CA LEU A 480 2.99 -49.00 27.27
C LEU A 480 2.54 -50.43 26.83
N ASN A 481 1.38 -50.49 26.18
CA ASN A 481 0.87 -51.73 25.56
C ASN A 481 1.80 -52.21 24.42
N GLY A 482 2.36 -51.29 23.64
CA GLY A 482 3.37 -51.57 22.63
C GLY A 482 4.62 -52.19 23.25
N VAL A 483 5.20 -51.59 24.32
CA VAL A 483 6.32 -52.12 25.06
C VAL A 483 6.04 -53.49 25.67
N LYS A 484 4.85 -53.69 26.25
CA LYS A 484 4.40 -54.99 26.76
C LYS A 484 4.44 -56.07 25.70
N ALA A 485 3.89 -55.79 24.52
CA ALA A 485 3.89 -56.75 23.38
C ALA A 485 5.31 -57.07 22.90
N ASP A 486 6.21 -56.09 22.81
CA ASP A 486 7.60 -56.23 22.40
C ASP A 486 8.39 -57.09 23.41
N LEU A 487 8.20 -56.87 24.72
CA LEU A 487 8.86 -57.68 25.76
C LEU A 487 8.37 -59.12 25.74
N GLN A 488 7.03 -59.36 25.55
CA GLN A 488 6.49 -60.69 25.42
C GLN A 488 7.05 -61.43 24.22
N ALA A 489 7.18 -60.77 23.08
CA ALA A 489 7.75 -61.33 21.86
C ALA A 489 9.25 -61.68 22.06
N ALA A 490 10.02 -60.79 22.73
CA ALA A 490 11.43 -60.99 22.96
C ALA A 490 11.76 -62.11 23.96
N LEU A 491 10.86 -62.40 24.90
CA LEU A 491 11.01 -63.50 25.88
C LEU A 491 10.52 -64.86 25.36
N THR A 492 9.83 -64.89 24.22
CA THR A 492 9.32 -66.10 23.61
C THR A 492 10.27 -66.66 22.55
N GLN A 493 11.26 -65.90 22.12
CA GLN A 493 12.34 -66.29 21.21
C GLN A 493 13.54 -66.82 21.98
#